data_82bc79e9050496522c1a274a34b653e4
#
_entry.id   82bc79e9050496522c1a274a34b653e4
#
_cell.length_a   1.000
_cell.length_b   1.000
_cell.length_c   1.000
_cell.angle_alpha   90.00
_cell.angle_beta   90.00
_cell.angle_gamma   90.00
#
_symmetry.space_group_name_H-M   'P 1'
#
loop_
_entity.id
_entity.type
_entity.pdbx_description
1 polymer ?
#
loop_
_entity_poly.entity_id
_entity_poly.type
_entity_poly.pdbx_seq_one_letter_code
_entity_poly.pdbx_strand_id
1 'polypeptide(L)'
;MNRAVAARLAWTGLALLFLNATLSFNNWWPTPAIWPDARLAPEFIYTWAALLFWVAVAGALPPRALSLLAFGYCLLIAGRYADVTVPALFGRPINLYWDGQQIPRLLWVSAKGLAWWQSVGCGLALGLLLWGLYRLVRGALAVIAREAVPRALNSRWGLALSVGAVVAALANLGGWRASWPYISRPVIPTFVRQAELLATAFVPGRIDRELPRSPAFDGGVQGLGGADLKLVMLESYGAVAFDNAQARSVLAPAREIGRAHV
;
A
#
# COMPACT_ATOMS: atom_id res chain seq x y z
N MET A 1 -12.03 40.82 -3.66
CA MET A 1 -12.48 39.45 -3.29
C MET A 1 -12.87 39.46 -1.81
N ASN A 2 -14.08 39.06 -1.46
CA ASN A 2 -14.57 39.04 -0.08
C ASN A 2 -13.72 38.05 0.75
N ARG A 3 -13.27 38.45 1.96
CA ARG A 3 -12.45 37.61 2.86
C ARG A 3 -13.06 36.21 3.10
N ALA A 4 -14.39 36.13 3.20
CA ALA A 4 -15.10 34.85 3.36
C ALA A 4 -14.95 33.92 2.14
N VAL A 5 -14.98 34.46 0.92
CA VAL A 5 -14.78 33.70 -0.32
C VAL A 5 -13.34 33.20 -0.41
N ALA A 6 -12.36 34.06 -0.09
CA ALA A 6 -10.95 33.68 -0.07
C ALA A 6 -10.68 32.56 0.93
N ALA A 7 -11.24 32.63 2.14
CA ALA A 7 -11.10 31.59 3.14
C ALA A 7 -11.71 30.25 2.68
N ARG A 8 -12.90 30.25 2.09
CA ARG A 8 -13.53 29.03 1.54
C ARG A 8 -12.67 28.38 0.44
N LEU A 9 -12.12 29.19 -0.47
CA LEU A 9 -11.23 28.69 -1.52
C LEU A 9 -9.95 28.08 -0.93
N ALA A 10 -9.35 28.74 0.07
CA ALA A 10 -8.18 28.22 0.77
C ALA A 10 -8.46 26.88 1.46
N TRP A 11 -9.56 26.76 2.21
CA TRP A 11 -9.95 25.50 2.85
C TRP A 11 -10.23 24.40 1.84
N THR A 12 -10.85 24.73 0.70
CA THR A 12 -11.09 23.77 -0.37
C THR A 12 -9.78 23.28 -0.97
N GLY A 13 -8.83 24.20 -1.25
CA GLY A 13 -7.50 23.85 -1.74
C GLY A 13 -6.72 22.95 -0.75
N LEU A 14 -6.75 23.32 0.53
CA LEU A 14 -6.12 22.51 1.58
C LEU A 14 -6.74 21.10 1.69
N ALA A 15 -8.07 20.99 1.58
CA ALA A 15 -8.73 19.69 1.61
C ALA A 15 -8.35 18.79 0.42
N LEU A 16 -8.26 19.37 -0.80
CA LEU A 16 -7.81 18.65 -2.00
C LEU A 16 -6.35 18.18 -1.85
N LEU A 17 -5.46 19.07 -1.43
CA LEU A 17 -4.05 18.77 -1.20
C LEU A 17 -3.88 17.71 -0.11
N PHE A 18 -4.60 17.82 1.01
CA PHE A 18 -4.54 16.86 2.10
C PHE A 18 -4.96 15.47 1.64
N LEU A 19 -6.11 15.33 0.98
CA LEU A 19 -6.56 14.01 0.51
C LEU A 19 -5.59 13.43 -0.52
N ASN A 20 -5.10 14.20 -1.47
CA ASN A 20 -4.09 13.69 -2.40
C ASN A 20 -2.81 13.25 -1.67
N ALA A 21 -2.28 14.07 -0.79
CA ALA A 21 -1.04 13.80 -0.06
C ALA A 21 -1.13 12.53 0.80
N THR A 22 -2.31 12.23 1.36
CA THR A 22 -2.54 11.01 2.15
C THR A 22 -2.53 9.71 1.34
N LEU A 23 -2.50 9.77 0.01
CA LEU A 23 -2.42 8.62 -0.88
C LEU A 23 -1.20 8.64 -1.81
N SER A 24 -0.47 9.76 -1.90
CA SER A 24 0.66 9.91 -2.81
C SER A 24 2.04 9.85 -2.14
N PHE A 25 2.13 9.64 -0.82
CA PHE A 25 3.40 9.54 -0.11
C PHE A 25 4.18 8.27 -0.47
N ASN A 26 5.49 8.31 -0.24
CA ASN A 26 6.42 7.19 -0.44
C ASN A 26 7.27 6.94 0.81
N ASN A 27 7.92 5.78 0.85
CA ASN A 27 8.95 5.45 1.82
C ASN A 27 10.24 5.05 1.07
N TRP A 28 11.31 5.78 1.31
CA TRP A 28 12.61 5.59 0.66
C TRP A 28 13.64 4.92 1.57
N TRP A 29 13.34 4.85 2.87
CA TRP A 29 14.26 4.37 3.88
C TRP A 29 13.67 3.16 4.60
N PRO A 30 14.49 2.25 5.12
CA PRO A 30 14.02 1.11 5.89
C PRO A 30 13.52 1.53 7.29
N THR A 31 12.59 2.47 7.34
CA THR A 31 11.97 3.01 8.54
C THR A 31 10.46 3.11 8.38
N PRO A 32 9.68 3.25 9.45
CA PRO A 32 8.25 3.54 9.37
C PRO A 32 7.91 4.95 8.83
N ALA A 33 8.92 5.81 8.62
CA ALA A 33 8.72 7.19 8.16
C ALA A 33 8.28 7.24 6.70
N ILE A 34 7.40 8.20 6.39
CA ILE A 34 6.90 8.45 5.04
C ILE A 34 7.32 9.83 4.57
N TRP A 35 7.46 9.99 3.25
CA TRP A 35 7.84 11.25 2.61
C TRP A 35 6.73 11.72 1.67
N PRO A 36 6.36 13.01 1.71
CA PRO A 36 5.39 13.57 0.78
C PRO A 36 5.83 13.36 -0.68
N ASP A 37 4.86 13.12 -1.55
CA ASP A 37 5.05 13.06 -2.99
C ASP A 37 4.08 14.04 -3.66
N ALA A 38 4.56 14.82 -4.62
CA ALA A 38 3.76 15.80 -5.33
C ALA A 38 2.87 15.20 -6.44
N ARG A 39 2.96 13.88 -6.68
CA ARG A 39 2.17 13.19 -7.70
C ARG A 39 0.70 13.10 -7.32
N LEU A 40 -0.16 12.99 -8.34
CA LEU A 40 -1.59 12.74 -8.13
C LEU A 40 -1.83 11.25 -7.85
N ALA A 41 -2.59 10.98 -6.79
CA ALA A 41 -3.00 9.61 -6.47
C ALA A 41 -4.22 9.21 -7.31
N PRO A 42 -4.19 8.06 -8.01
CA PRO A 42 -5.33 7.59 -8.81
C PRO A 42 -6.61 7.44 -7.98
N GLU A 43 -6.50 6.93 -6.77
CA GLU A 43 -7.64 6.73 -5.87
C GLU A 43 -8.27 8.05 -5.42
N PHE A 44 -7.48 9.11 -5.30
CA PHE A 44 -8.03 10.45 -5.08
C PHE A 44 -8.86 10.88 -6.29
N ILE A 45 -8.39 10.62 -7.52
CA ILE A 45 -9.13 10.94 -8.75
C ILE A 45 -10.43 10.13 -8.84
N TYR A 46 -10.40 8.83 -8.50
CA TYR A 46 -11.61 7.99 -8.46
C TYR A 46 -12.61 8.47 -7.40
N THR A 47 -12.12 8.88 -6.22
CA THR A 47 -12.94 9.47 -5.17
C THR A 47 -13.58 10.76 -5.65
N TRP A 48 -12.84 11.62 -6.33
CA TRP A 48 -13.33 12.83 -6.96
C TRP A 48 -14.44 12.53 -7.99
N ALA A 49 -14.21 11.55 -8.86
CA ALA A 49 -15.20 11.12 -9.86
C ALA A 49 -16.47 10.58 -9.21
N ALA A 50 -16.35 9.78 -8.15
CA ALA A 50 -17.49 9.27 -7.40
C ALA A 50 -18.31 10.40 -6.75
N LEU A 51 -17.64 11.41 -6.19
CA LEU A 51 -18.29 12.59 -5.63
C LEU A 51 -18.99 13.43 -6.71
N LEU A 52 -18.34 13.64 -7.86
CA LEU A 52 -18.96 14.33 -9.01
C LEU A 52 -20.23 13.62 -9.45
N PHE A 53 -20.15 12.31 -9.67
CA PHE A 53 -21.28 11.50 -10.10
C PHE A 53 -22.43 11.58 -9.08
N TRP A 54 -22.10 11.34 -7.78
CA TRP A 54 -23.12 11.37 -6.72
C TRP A 54 -23.84 12.72 -6.63
N VAL A 55 -23.07 13.82 -6.60
CA VAL A 55 -23.66 15.16 -6.47
C VAL A 55 -24.44 15.55 -7.72
N ALA A 56 -23.98 15.14 -8.91
CA ALA A 56 -24.71 15.37 -10.17
C ALA A 56 -26.08 14.66 -10.18
N VAL A 57 -26.17 13.44 -9.64
CA VAL A 57 -27.39 12.62 -9.67
C VAL A 57 -28.32 12.93 -8.48
N ALA A 58 -27.74 13.00 -7.26
CA ALA A 58 -28.50 13.08 -6.00
C ALA A 58 -28.46 14.48 -5.33
N GLY A 59 -27.73 15.42 -5.88
CA GLY A 59 -27.58 16.80 -5.38
C GLY A 59 -26.73 16.95 -4.14
N ALA A 60 -26.84 16.06 -3.15
CA ALA A 60 -26.10 16.16 -1.90
C ALA A 60 -25.65 14.78 -1.40
N LEU A 61 -24.48 14.74 -0.75
CA LEU A 61 -23.97 13.51 -0.16
C LEU A 61 -24.55 13.33 1.26
N PRO A 62 -25.32 12.26 1.54
CA PRO A 62 -25.89 12.05 2.86
C PRO A 62 -24.79 11.71 3.89
N PRO A 63 -25.00 12.04 5.19
CA PRO A 63 -23.98 11.84 6.22
C PRO A 63 -23.49 10.40 6.36
N ARG A 64 -24.35 9.41 6.11
CA ARG A 64 -23.98 7.98 6.13
C ARG A 64 -23.05 7.62 4.98
N ALA A 65 -23.37 8.06 3.75
CA ALA A 65 -22.51 7.82 2.58
C ALA A 65 -21.16 8.52 2.73
N LEU A 66 -21.14 9.76 3.26
CA LEU A 66 -19.92 10.47 3.58
C LEU A 66 -19.05 9.70 4.60
N SER A 67 -19.67 9.11 5.63
CA SER A 67 -18.95 8.33 6.64
C SER A 67 -18.39 7.04 6.07
N LEU A 68 -19.14 6.33 5.22
CA LEU A 68 -18.66 5.12 4.53
C LEU A 68 -17.51 5.43 3.56
N LEU A 69 -17.64 6.52 2.78
CA LEU A 69 -16.60 6.99 1.87
C LEU A 69 -15.32 7.36 2.65
N ALA A 70 -15.45 8.05 3.78
CA ALA A 70 -14.33 8.41 4.63
C ALA A 70 -13.65 7.17 5.24
N PHE A 71 -14.42 6.18 5.66
CA PHE A 71 -13.89 4.91 6.15
C PHE A 71 -13.13 4.16 5.04
N GLY A 72 -13.74 4.02 3.87
CA GLY A 72 -13.08 3.41 2.70
C GLY A 72 -11.79 4.14 2.31
N TYR A 73 -11.80 5.47 2.39
CA TYR A 73 -10.61 6.29 2.13
C TYR A 73 -9.50 6.04 3.16
N CYS A 74 -9.84 5.89 4.44
CA CYS A 74 -8.87 5.52 5.48
C CYS A 74 -8.28 4.12 5.25
N LEU A 75 -9.08 3.16 4.73
CA LEU A 75 -8.54 1.86 4.32
C LEU A 75 -7.54 2.01 3.17
N LEU A 76 -7.80 2.86 2.18
CA LEU A 76 -6.85 3.15 1.11
C LEU A 76 -5.54 3.76 1.65
N ILE A 77 -5.62 4.67 2.62
CA ILE A 77 -4.44 5.23 3.30
C ILE A 77 -3.65 4.13 4.02
N ALA A 78 -4.31 3.25 4.76
CA ALA A 78 -3.67 2.12 5.42
C ALA A 78 -3.01 1.16 4.41
N GLY A 79 -3.70 0.85 3.30
CA GLY A 79 -3.16 0.07 2.20
C GLY A 79 -1.94 0.74 1.55
N ARG A 80 -1.99 2.05 1.33
CA ARG A 80 -0.84 2.81 0.82
C ARG A 80 0.35 2.75 1.77
N TYR A 81 0.11 2.93 3.06
CA TYR A 81 1.15 2.84 4.07
C TYR A 81 1.82 1.46 4.06
N ALA A 82 1.03 0.39 4.02
CA ALA A 82 1.55 -0.97 3.93
C ALA A 82 2.32 -1.22 2.62
N ASP A 83 1.80 -0.72 1.48
CA ASP A 83 2.39 -0.91 0.14
C ASP A 83 3.76 -0.23 -0.03
N VAL A 84 4.03 0.86 0.69
CA VAL A 84 5.33 1.55 0.63
C VAL A 84 6.27 1.16 1.78
N THR A 85 5.72 0.86 2.97
CA THR A 85 6.53 0.63 4.18
C THR A 85 7.00 -0.81 4.31
N VAL A 86 6.15 -1.79 3.97
CA VAL A 86 6.55 -3.21 4.05
C VAL A 86 7.72 -3.51 3.10
N PRO A 87 7.71 -3.08 1.82
CA PRO A 87 8.89 -3.27 0.96
C PRO A 87 10.13 -2.52 1.44
N ALA A 88 9.97 -1.33 2.02
CA ALA A 88 11.11 -0.57 2.56
C ALA A 88 11.76 -1.26 3.77
N LEU A 89 10.96 -1.89 4.64
CA LEU A 89 11.44 -2.59 5.84
C LEU A 89 11.93 -4.01 5.55
N PHE A 90 11.21 -4.76 4.70
CA PHE A 90 11.41 -6.20 4.53
C PHE A 90 11.90 -6.60 3.14
N GLY A 91 12.08 -5.66 2.21
CA GLY A 91 12.55 -5.93 0.85
C GLY A 91 11.56 -6.73 -0.02
N ARG A 92 10.34 -6.98 0.46
CA ARG A 92 9.31 -7.77 -0.23
C ARG A 92 7.93 -7.10 -0.12
N PRO A 93 7.05 -7.32 -1.08
CA PRO A 93 5.68 -6.82 -0.96
C PRO A 93 4.93 -7.49 0.19
N ILE A 94 3.93 -6.77 0.73
CA ILE A 94 3.06 -7.29 1.80
C ILE A 94 2.32 -8.56 1.35
N ASN A 95 2.20 -9.52 2.27
CA ASN A 95 1.32 -10.67 2.16
C ASN A 95 0.45 -10.75 3.42
N LEU A 96 -0.80 -10.32 3.31
CA LEU A 96 -1.70 -10.18 4.45
C LEU A 96 -1.96 -11.51 5.17
N TYR A 97 -1.93 -12.64 4.45
CA TYR A 97 -2.10 -13.96 5.04
C TYR A 97 -0.94 -14.30 6.00
N TRP A 98 0.29 -14.19 5.53
CA TRP A 98 1.46 -14.53 6.35
C TRP A 98 1.83 -13.43 7.36
N ASP A 99 1.81 -12.18 6.93
CA ASP A 99 2.16 -11.04 7.78
C ASP A 99 1.11 -10.83 8.87
N GLY A 100 -0.17 -11.03 8.54
CA GLY A 100 -1.27 -10.91 9.49
C GLY A 100 -1.17 -11.88 10.67
N GLN A 101 -0.68 -13.08 10.43
CA GLN A 101 -0.46 -14.08 11.49
C GLN A 101 0.65 -13.68 12.48
N GLN A 102 1.58 -12.83 12.07
CA GLN A 102 2.67 -12.35 12.92
C GLN A 102 2.27 -11.16 13.80
N ILE A 103 1.19 -10.45 13.44
CA ILE A 103 0.76 -9.24 14.18
C ILE A 103 0.51 -9.50 15.66
N PRO A 104 -0.26 -10.54 16.09
CA PRO A 104 -0.49 -10.80 17.51
C PRO A 104 0.80 -11.06 18.27
N ARG A 105 1.74 -11.80 17.65
CA ARG A 105 3.04 -12.12 18.24
C ARG A 105 3.91 -10.87 18.40
N LEU A 106 3.95 -10.00 17.38
CA LEU A 106 4.67 -8.74 17.43
C LEU A 106 4.11 -7.82 18.53
N LEU A 107 2.78 -7.69 18.60
CA LEU A 107 2.12 -6.89 19.65
C LEU A 107 2.45 -7.42 21.05
N TRP A 108 2.41 -8.74 21.23
CA TRP A 108 2.72 -9.35 22.52
C TRP A 108 4.18 -9.15 22.93
N VAL A 109 5.13 -9.34 22.00
CA VAL A 109 6.56 -9.11 22.26
C VAL A 109 6.83 -7.64 22.57
N SER A 110 6.22 -6.71 21.81
CA SER A 110 6.34 -5.28 22.05
C SER A 110 5.77 -4.88 23.42
N ALA A 111 4.63 -5.47 23.81
CA ALA A 111 4.01 -5.18 25.12
C ALA A 111 4.82 -5.72 26.30
N LYS A 112 5.56 -6.83 26.14
CA LYS A 112 6.41 -7.38 27.21
C LYS A 112 7.53 -6.44 27.67
N GLY A 113 8.03 -5.59 26.76
CA GLY A 113 9.07 -4.61 27.07
C GLY A 113 8.54 -3.32 27.71
N LEU A 114 7.21 -3.17 27.83
CA LEU A 114 6.55 -1.97 28.32
C LEU A 114 5.85 -2.22 29.66
N ALA A 115 5.79 -1.19 30.51
CA ALA A 115 4.87 -1.21 31.65
C ALA A 115 3.41 -1.21 31.13
N TRP A 116 2.49 -1.84 31.89
CA TRP A 116 1.08 -1.97 31.46
C TRP A 116 0.42 -0.63 31.07
N TRP A 117 0.70 0.46 31.81
CA TRP A 117 0.18 1.79 31.53
C TRP A 117 0.75 2.39 30.23
N GLN A 118 2.00 2.06 29.87
CA GLN A 118 2.61 2.45 28.60
C GLN A 118 1.92 1.73 27.42
N SER A 119 1.64 0.44 27.56
CA SER A 119 0.91 -0.33 26.55
C SER A 119 -0.50 0.23 26.34
N VAL A 120 -1.22 0.55 27.43
CA VAL A 120 -2.53 1.22 27.37
C VAL A 120 -2.41 2.60 26.71
N GLY A 121 -1.41 3.40 27.13
CA GLY A 121 -1.15 4.72 26.55
C GLY A 121 -0.88 4.67 25.04
N CYS A 122 -0.05 3.74 24.58
CA CYS A 122 0.20 3.52 23.15
C CYS A 122 -1.08 3.13 22.39
N GLY A 123 -1.89 2.24 22.96
CA GLY A 123 -3.17 1.85 22.38
C GLY A 123 -4.14 3.02 22.24
N LEU A 124 -4.28 3.82 23.29
CA LEU A 124 -5.11 5.03 23.28
C LEU A 124 -4.58 6.07 22.27
N ALA A 125 -3.27 6.29 22.22
CA ALA A 125 -2.66 7.22 21.28
C ALA A 125 -2.90 6.79 19.84
N LEU A 126 -2.75 5.50 19.52
CA LEU A 126 -3.06 4.95 18.20
C LEU A 126 -4.55 5.11 17.87
N GLY A 127 -5.44 4.79 18.81
CA GLY A 127 -6.89 4.97 18.63
C GLY A 127 -7.28 6.42 18.34
N LEU A 128 -6.71 7.38 19.09
CA LEU A 128 -6.92 8.81 18.88
C LEU A 128 -6.36 9.28 17.52
N LEU A 129 -5.20 8.77 17.11
CA LEU A 129 -4.61 9.08 15.81
C LEU A 129 -5.50 8.58 14.67
N LEU A 130 -5.97 7.35 14.72
CA LEU A 130 -6.85 6.77 13.70
C LEU A 130 -8.20 7.49 13.66
N TRP A 131 -8.78 7.81 14.83
CA TRP A 131 -10.01 8.59 14.92
C TRP A 131 -9.81 10.01 14.37
N GLY A 132 -8.72 10.68 14.73
CA GLY A 132 -8.37 12.00 14.22
C GLY A 132 -8.19 12.00 12.70
N LEU A 133 -7.47 11.02 12.15
CA LEU A 133 -7.33 10.83 10.71
C LEU A 133 -8.69 10.66 10.03
N TYR A 134 -9.55 9.79 10.57
CA TYR A 134 -10.91 9.60 10.05
C TYR A 134 -11.70 10.90 10.07
N ARG A 135 -11.64 11.68 11.17
CA ARG A 135 -12.33 12.97 11.30
C ARG A 135 -11.82 13.99 10.29
N LEU A 136 -10.51 14.06 10.05
CA LEU A 136 -9.89 14.94 9.06
C LEU A 136 -10.27 14.56 7.65
N VAL A 137 -10.19 13.28 7.28
CA VAL A 137 -10.60 12.76 5.98
C VAL A 137 -12.08 13.04 5.73
N ARG A 138 -12.95 12.73 6.70
CA ARG A 138 -14.37 12.98 6.60
C ARG A 138 -14.69 14.46 6.45
N GLY A 139 -13.98 15.33 7.19
CA GLY A 139 -14.11 16.78 7.07
C GLY A 139 -13.67 17.30 5.70
N ALA A 140 -12.53 16.85 5.20
CA ALA A 140 -12.02 17.21 3.88
C ALA A 140 -12.97 16.78 2.76
N LEU A 141 -13.48 15.54 2.80
CA LEU A 141 -14.47 15.03 1.84
C LEU A 141 -15.77 15.86 1.89
N ALA A 142 -16.22 16.26 3.08
CA ALA A 142 -17.40 17.12 3.23
C ALA A 142 -17.21 18.51 2.61
N VAL A 143 -16.03 19.13 2.80
CA VAL A 143 -15.67 20.40 2.19
C VAL A 143 -15.64 20.27 0.66
N ILE A 144 -15.01 19.23 0.13
CA ILE A 144 -14.92 18.98 -1.31
C ILE A 144 -16.32 18.78 -1.91
N ALA A 145 -17.15 17.93 -1.31
CA ALA A 145 -18.49 17.63 -1.80
C ALA A 145 -19.39 18.86 -1.82
N ARG A 146 -19.25 19.77 -0.84
CA ARG A 146 -20.09 20.97 -0.72
C ARG A 146 -19.60 22.15 -1.53
N GLU A 147 -18.28 22.29 -1.71
CA GLU A 147 -17.69 23.51 -2.28
C GLU A 147 -17.02 23.27 -3.64
N ALA A 148 -16.20 22.22 -3.77
CA ALA A 148 -15.42 21.99 -4.99
C ALA A 148 -16.24 21.34 -6.09
N VAL A 149 -17.01 20.30 -5.76
CA VAL A 149 -17.77 19.52 -6.73
C VAL A 149 -18.85 20.35 -7.43
N PRO A 150 -19.70 21.15 -6.74
CA PRO A 150 -20.69 22.00 -7.41
C PRO A 150 -20.05 23.04 -8.32
N ARG A 151 -18.88 23.58 -7.94
CA ARG A 151 -18.13 24.51 -8.80
C ARG A 151 -17.61 23.83 -10.06
N ALA A 152 -17.10 22.60 -9.94
CA ALA A 152 -16.63 21.82 -11.08
C ALA A 152 -17.78 21.48 -12.04
N LEU A 153 -18.94 21.07 -11.53
CA LEU A 153 -20.13 20.77 -12.33
C LEU A 153 -20.68 21.98 -13.05
N ASN A 154 -20.61 23.16 -12.42
CA ASN A 154 -21.11 24.43 -12.99
C ASN A 154 -20.10 25.10 -13.94
N SER A 155 -18.91 24.53 -14.12
CA SER A 155 -17.84 25.04 -15.00
C SER A 155 -17.52 24.07 -16.09
N ARG A 156 -17.69 24.45 -17.36
CA ARG A 156 -17.27 23.61 -18.51
C ARG A 156 -15.81 23.19 -18.45
N TRP A 157 -14.93 24.06 -17.99
CA TRP A 157 -13.52 23.76 -17.82
C TRP A 157 -13.25 22.83 -16.63
N GLY A 158 -13.96 23.06 -15.50
CA GLY A 158 -13.89 22.17 -14.33
C GLY A 158 -14.35 20.76 -14.65
N LEU A 159 -15.44 20.63 -15.40
CA LEU A 159 -15.93 19.33 -15.85
C LEU A 159 -14.96 18.66 -16.84
N ALA A 160 -14.46 19.39 -17.85
CA ALA A 160 -13.50 18.87 -18.82
C ALA A 160 -12.21 18.37 -18.15
N LEU A 161 -11.63 19.13 -17.22
CA LEU A 161 -10.45 18.72 -16.45
C LEU A 161 -10.73 17.49 -15.57
N SER A 162 -11.91 17.43 -14.96
CA SER A 162 -12.32 16.29 -14.15
C SER A 162 -12.47 15.02 -15.00
N VAL A 163 -13.12 15.11 -16.15
CA VAL A 163 -13.26 13.99 -17.10
C VAL A 163 -11.87 13.56 -17.61
N GLY A 164 -11.03 14.51 -18.00
CA GLY A 164 -9.65 14.23 -18.44
C GLY A 164 -8.83 13.50 -17.36
N ALA A 165 -8.91 13.94 -16.09
CA ALA A 165 -8.24 13.28 -14.97
C ALA A 165 -8.76 11.84 -14.74
N VAL A 166 -10.06 11.62 -14.85
CA VAL A 166 -10.68 10.28 -14.73
C VAL A 166 -10.21 9.37 -15.85
N VAL A 167 -10.23 9.85 -17.10
CA VAL A 167 -9.75 9.08 -18.26
C VAL A 167 -8.28 8.70 -18.08
N ALA A 168 -7.42 9.65 -17.68
CA ALA A 168 -6.01 9.39 -17.41
C ALA A 168 -5.80 8.35 -16.29
N ALA A 169 -6.58 8.43 -15.21
CA ALA A 169 -6.52 7.47 -14.12
C ALA A 169 -6.99 6.07 -14.52
N LEU A 170 -8.07 5.96 -15.31
CA LEU A 170 -8.56 4.68 -15.85
C LEU A 170 -7.57 4.07 -16.85
N ALA A 171 -6.94 4.87 -17.71
CA ALA A 171 -5.89 4.41 -18.61
C ALA A 171 -4.70 3.81 -17.84
N ASN A 172 -4.38 4.36 -16.68
CA ASN A 172 -3.32 3.84 -15.80
C ASN A 172 -3.68 2.45 -15.21
N LEU A 173 -4.96 2.17 -14.90
CA LEU A 173 -5.42 0.84 -14.47
C LEU A 173 -5.35 -0.21 -15.58
N GLY A 174 -5.61 0.18 -16.82
CA GLY A 174 -5.66 -0.72 -17.98
C GLY A 174 -4.31 -1.24 -18.47
N GLY A 175 -3.24 -1.07 -17.66
CA GLY A 175 -1.91 -1.59 -18.00
C GLY A 175 -1.16 -0.77 -19.05
N TRP A 176 -1.67 0.35 -19.49
CA TRP A 176 -0.92 1.36 -20.20
C TRP A 176 0.11 1.96 -19.21
N ARG A 177 1.17 1.21 -19.01
CA ARG A 177 2.35 1.57 -18.21
C ARG A 177 3.21 2.62 -18.93
N ALA A 178 2.59 3.63 -19.51
CA ALA A 178 3.26 4.91 -19.58
C ALA A 178 3.38 5.34 -18.11
N SER A 179 4.56 5.24 -17.56
CA SER A 179 4.91 5.84 -16.27
C SER A 179 4.67 7.33 -16.40
N TRP A 180 3.43 7.75 -16.21
CA TRP A 180 3.09 9.16 -16.19
C TRP A 180 3.80 9.72 -14.98
N PRO A 181 4.80 10.57 -15.15
CA PRO A 181 5.65 11.03 -14.05
C PRO A 181 4.85 11.77 -12.98
N TYR A 182 3.64 12.19 -13.31
CA TYR A 182 2.74 12.98 -12.46
C TYR A 182 1.69 12.15 -11.69
N ILE A 183 1.62 10.85 -11.92
CA ILE A 183 0.65 9.95 -11.26
C ILE A 183 1.40 8.96 -10.37
N SER A 184 0.97 8.83 -9.11
CA SER A 184 1.55 7.84 -8.18
C SER A 184 1.09 6.42 -8.52
N ARG A 185 1.77 5.42 -7.95
CA ARG A 185 1.33 4.03 -8.11
C ARG A 185 -0.02 3.84 -7.41
N PRO A 186 -0.99 3.17 -8.08
CA PRO A 186 -2.28 2.89 -7.47
C PRO A 186 -2.17 1.88 -6.34
N VAL A 187 -3.01 2.03 -5.31
CA VAL A 187 -3.10 1.14 -4.14
C VAL A 187 -4.11 0.00 -4.38
N ILE A 188 -5.14 0.24 -5.19
CA ILE A 188 -6.20 -0.74 -5.48
C ILE A 188 -5.63 -2.09 -5.95
N PRO A 189 -4.64 -2.18 -6.86
CA PRO A 189 -4.04 -3.46 -7.25
C PRO A 189 -3.41 -4.23 -6.08
N THR A 190 -2.91 -3.54 -5.06
CA THR A 190 -2.40 -4.19 -3.84
C THR A 190 -3.54 -4.90 -3.10
N PHE A 191 -4.71 -4.26 -2.94
CA PHE A 191 -5.88 -4.92 -2.33
C PHE A 191 -6.37 -6.11 -3.14
N VAL A 192 -6.42 -5.99 -4.48
CA VAL A 192 -6.81 -7.11 -5.36
C VAL A 192 -5.84 -8.28 -5.16
N ARG A 193 -4.55 -8.03 -5.22
CA ARG A 193 -3.53 -9.06 -4.99
C ARG A 193 -3.65 -9.70 -3.60
N GLN A 194 -3.92 -8.91 -2.54
CA GLN A 194 -4.12 -9.48 -1.20
C GLN A 194 -5.38 -10.35 -1.15
N ALA A 195 -6.47 -9.95 -1.80
CA ALA A 195 -7.68 -10.76 -1.90
C ALA A 195 -7.44 -12.08 -2.65
N GLU A 196 -6.67 -12.06 -3.73
CA GLU A 196 -6.26 -13.25 -4.48
C GLU A 196 -5.39 -14.19 -3.64
N LEU A 197 -4.40 -13.65 -2.92
CA LEU A 197 -3.54 -14.43 -2.02
C LEU A 197 -4.34 -15.08 -0.89
N LEU A 198 -5.28 -14.33 -0.29
CA LEU A 198 -6.18 -14.88 0.73
C LEU A 198 -7.09 -15.98 0.13
N ALA A 199 -7.70 -15.72 -1.03
CA ALA A 199 -8.53 -16.71 -1.70
C ALA A 199 -7.75 -17.98 -2.03
N THR A 200 -6.50 -17.84 -2.49
CA THR A 200 -5.60 -18.98 -2.77
C THR A 200 -5.26 -19.75 -1.51
N ALA A 201 -5.03 -19.05 -0.38
CA ALA A 201 -4.70 -19.69 0.89
C ALA A 201 -5.88 -20.46 1.52
N PHE A 202 -7.13 -20.00 1.29
CA PHE A 202 -8.33 -20.62 1.89
C PHE A 202 -9.07 -21.57 0.96
N VAL A 203 -8.78 -21.60 -0.35
CA VAL A 203 -9.43 -22.53 -1.31
C VAL A 203 -8.52 -23.73 -1.56
N PRO A 204 -8.91 -24.94 -1.09
CA PRO A 204 -8.12 -26.14 -1.31
C PRO A 204 -7.90 -26.45 -2.79
N GLY A 205 -6.71 -26.90 -3.15
CA GLY A 205 -6.33 -27.32 -4.50
C GLY A 205 -6.12 -26.20 -5.52
N ARG A 206 -6.20 -24.92 -5.12
CA ARG A 206 -5.91 -23.80 -6.01
C ARG A 206 -4.41 -23.66 -6.26
N ILE A 207 -3.60 -23.91 -5.23
CA ILE A 207 -2.13 -23.87 -5.31
C ILE A 207 -1.62 -24.97 -6.24
N ASP A 208 -2.17 -26.16 -6.16
CA ASP A 208 -1.72 -27.31 -6.96
C ASP A 208 -1.90 -27.13 -8.47
N ARG A 209 -2.82 -26.25 -8.89
CA ARG A 209 -3.06 -25.96 -10.32
C ARG A 209 -2.03 -24.99 -10.91
N GLU A 210 -1.37 -24.19 -10.07
CA GLU A 210 -0.41 -23.16 -10.46
C GLU A 210 1.04 -23.63 -10.33
N LEU A 211 1.28 -24.74 -9.63
CA LEU A 211 2.63 -25.29 -9.51
C LEU A 211 3.03 -25.98 -10.84
N PRO A 212 4.20 -25.63 -11.38
CA PRO A 212 4.74 -26.39 -12.52
C PRO A 212 4.94 -27.84 -12.12
N ARG A 213 4.77 -28.75 -13.09
CA ARG A 213 5.05 -30.17 -12.85
C ARG A 213 6.47 -30.32 -12.35
N SER A 214 6.65 -31.08 -11.28
CA SER A 214 7.97 -31.43 -10.79
C SER A 214 8.81 -32.03 -11.92
N PRO A 215 10.07 -31.63 -12.11
CA PRO A 215 10.95 -32.31 -13.03
C PRO A 215 10.98 -33.80 -12.72
N ALA A 216 11.01 -34.63 -13.76
CA ALA A 216 11.22 -36.06 -13.59
C ALA A 216 12.65 -36.28 -13.11
N PHE A 217 12.81 -36.68 -11.85
CA PHE A 217 14.11 -37.07 -11.29
C PHE A 217 14.32 -38.57 -11.52
N ASP A 218 14.33 -38.99 -12.80
CA ASP A 218 14.45 -40.38 -13.21
C ASP A 218 15.89 -40.92 -13.08
N GLY A 219 16.86 -40.05 -12.86
CA GLY A 219 18.24 -40.41 -12.55
C GLY A 219 18.37 -40.90 -11.10
N GLY A 220 18.58 -42.18 -10.90
CA GLY A 220 18.87 -42.71 -9.59
C GLY A 220 20.13 -42.08 -8.99
N VAL A 221 20.17 -41.95 -7.69
CA VAL A 221 21.37 -41.47 -6.92
C VAL A 221 22.55 -42.45 -6.94
N GLN A 222 22.59 -43.32 -7.94
CA GLN A 222 23.64 -44.36 -8.11
C GLN A 222 25.05 -43.77 -8.26
N GLY A 223 25.16 -42.52 -8.76
CA GLY A 223 26.42 -41.79 -8.86
C GLY A 223 27.05 -41.37 -7.52
N LEU A 224 26.29 -41.47 -6.41
CA LEU A 224 26.77 -41.12 -5.08
C LEU A 224 27.64 -42.23 -4.46
N GLY A 225 27.64 -43.45 -5.03
CA GLY A 225 28.55 -44.53 -4.60
C GLY A 225 28.50 -44.87 -3.09
N GLY A 226 27.40 -44.56 -2.42
CA GLY A 226 27.25 -44.71 -0.96
C GLY A 226 27.69 -43.49 -0.14
N ALA A 227 28.03 -42.36 -0.77
CA ALA A 227 28.36 -41.14 -0.06
C ALA A 227 27.11 -40.49 0.59
N ASP A 228 27.31 -39.89 1.76
CA ASP A 228 26.23 -39.14 2.46
C ASP A 228 25.89 -37.86 1.71
N LEU A 229 24.62 -37.68 1.36
CA LEU A 229 24.09 -36.41 0.82
C LEU A 229 23.60 -35.51 1.97
N LYS A 230 24.26 -34.40 2.20
CA LYS A 230 23.85 -33.38 3.16
C LYS A 230 23.27 -32.18 2.41
N LEU A 231 21.92 -32.01 2.43
CA LEU A 231 21.24 -30.86 1.91
C LEU A 231 21.17 -29.79 3.01
N VAL A 232 21.93 -28.69 2.84
CA VAL A 232 21.90 -27.55 3.77
C VAL A 232 21.11 -26.42 3.12
N MET A 233 19.93 -26.11 3.66
CA MET A 233 19.17 -24.94 3.25
C MET A 233 19.60 -23.74 4.09
N LEU A 234 20.24 -22.76 3.46
CA LEU A 234 20.61 -21.48 4.09
C LEU A 234 19.41 -20.54 3.97
N GLU A 235 18.57 -20.51 4.99
CA GLU A 235 17.50 -19.51 5.11
C GLU A 235 18.07 -18.21 5.70
N SER A 236 17.50 -17.07 5.27
CA SER A 236 17.87 -15.73 5.77
C SER A 236 19.25 -15.22 5.36
N TYR A 237 19.78 -15.68 4.26
CA TYR A 237 20.95 -15.06 3.64
C TYR A 237 20.48 -13.77 2.95
N GLY A 238 20.38 -12.67 3.71
CA GLY A 238 19.87 -11.41 3.21
C GLY A 238 20.65 -10.86 2.02
N ALA A 239 20.01 -10.06 1.18
CA ALA A 239 20.62 -9.35 0.05
C ALA A 239 21.89 -8.58 0.47
N VAL A 240 21.97 -8.10 1.72
CA VAL A 240 23.14 -7.47 2.32
C VAL A 240 24.42 -8.31 2.15
N ALA A 241 24.31 -9.64 2.22
CA ALA A 241 25.47 -10.53 2.02
C ALA A 241 26.02 -10.50 0.58
N PHE A 242 25.19 -10.05 -0.39
CA PHE A 242 25.55 -9.93 -1.80
C PHE A 242 25.81 -8.49 -2.23
N ASP A 243 25.06 -7.53 -1.69
CA ASP A 243 25.07 -6.15 -2.11
C ASP A 243 26.11 -5.31 -1.35
N ASN A 244 26.39 -5.67 -0.09
CA ASN A 244 27.42 -5.00 0.69
C ASN A 244 28.82 -5.53 0.31
N ALA A 245 29.70 -4.64 -0.18
CA ALA A 245 31.04 -4.99 -0.63
C ALA A 245 31.89 -5.64 0.48
N GLN A 246 31.76 -5.16 1.73
CA GLN A 246 32.49 -5.67 2.88
C GLN A 246 31.99 -7.06 3.30
N ALA A 247 30.67 -7.27 3.35
CA ALA A 247 30.08 -8.58 3.62
C ALA A 247 30.45 -9.58 2.51
N ARG A 248 30.43 -9.15 1.24
CA ARG A 248 30.82 -9.95 0.08
C ARG A 248 32.28 -10.43 0.18
N SER A 249 33.21 -9.54 0.52
CA SER A 249 34.63 -9.90 0.62
C SER A 249 34.92 -10.93 1.72
N VAL A 250 34.20 -10.83 2.86
CA VAL A 250 34.36 -11.79 3.98
C VAL A 250 33.74 -13.15 3.67
N LEU A 251 32.58 -13.13 2.95
CA LEU A 251 31.84 -14.37 2.67
C LEU A 251 32.22 -15.06 1.36
N ALA A 252 32.93 -14.36 0.44
CA ALA A 252 33.34 -14.92 -0.83
C ALA A 252 34.18 -16.21 -0.68
N PRO A 253 35.20 -16.28 0.19
CA PRO A 253 36.01 -17.51 0.35
C PRO A 253 35.17 -18.71 0.81
N ALA A 254 34.22 -18.50 1.74
CA ALA A 254 33.33 -19.55 2.22
C ALA A 254 32.36 -20.08 1.15
N ARG A 255 31.99 -19.23 0.18
CA ARG A 255 31.13 -19.61 -0.96
C ARG A 255 31.90 -20.40 -2.03
N GLU A 256 33.15 -20.09 -2.25
CA GLU A 256 34.00 -20.78 -3.23
C GLU A 256 34.28 -22.21 -2.79
N ILE A 257 34.43 -22.46 -1.49
CA ILE A 257 34.61 -23.83 -0.95
C ILE A 257 33.38 -24.70 -1.31
N GLY A 258 32.14 -24.17 -1.28
CA GLY A 258 30.95 -24.90 -1.68
C GLY A 258 30.83 -25.18 -3.18
N ARG A 259 31.56 -24.46 -4.05
CA ARG A 259 31.59 -24.66 -5.51
C ARG A 259 32.71 -25.58 -5.99
N ALA A 260 33.75 -25.77 -5.20
CA ALA A 260 34.92 -26.56 -5.58
C ALA A 260 34.72 -28.08 -5.50
N HIS A 261 33.55 -28.53 -5.06
CA HIS A 261 33.25 -29.97 -4.86
C HIS A 261 32.05 -30.43 -5.70
N VAL A 262 31.73 -29.75 -6.83
CA VAL A 262 30.73 -30.20 -7.80
C VAL A 262 31.41 -30.62 -9.10
#